data_17a2034d7ca5e4cec0ad2ab8e1c35d14
#
_entry.id   17a2034d7ca5e4cec0ad2ab8e1c35d14
#
_cell.length_a   1.000
_cell.length_b   1.000
_cell.length_c   1.000
_cell.angle_alpha   90.00
_cell.angle_beta   90.00
_cell.angle_gamma   90.00
#
_symmetry.space_group_name_H-M   'P 1'
#
loop_
_entity.id
_entity.type
_entity.pdbx_description
1 polymer ?
#
loop_
_entity_poly.entity_id
_entity_poly.type
_entity_poly.pdbx_seq_one_letter_code
_entity_poly.pdbx_strand_id
1 'polypeptide(L)'
;KNFVINLYILINSFLVIVNSLFYRGNQKKDQIKIFYGGSLTGNIGGTLVKIKRLKKKFKNNYFGYNCVYLLSNSLYLNKYAIQNLKKNNIPIIHNQNGVYYKGWYGEGWEEKNKLMSFQYHLADYVFYQSNFSKYCSEKFLGKREGSGEILYNAVDNDFFKPYKKKLLGTELKILV
;
A
#
# COMPACT_ATOMS: atom_id res chain seq x y z
N LYS A 1 -13.77 6.46 17.45
CA LYS A 1 -13.23 6.01 16.14
C LYS A 1 -11.73 5.73 16.22
N ASN A 2 -10.96 6.61 16.90
CA ASN A 2 -9.51 6.45 17.06
C ASN A 2 -9.11 5.20 17.88
N PHE A 3 -9.88 4.85 18.93
CA PHE A 3 -9.61 3.68 19.76
C PHE A 3 -9.64 2.36 18.95
N VAL A 4 -10.65 2.17 18.10
CA VAL A 4 -10.79 0.96 17.26
C VAL A 4 -9.63 0.85 16.28
N ILE A 5 -9.21 1.97 15.68
CA ILE A 5 -8.07 2.00 14.74
C ILE A 5 -6.78 1.66 15.48
N ASN A 6 -6.55 2.22 16.66
CA ASN A 6 -5.35 1.93 17.46
C ASN A 6 -5.29 0.47 17.89
N LEU A 7 -6.42 -0.10 18.32
CA LEU A 7 -6.51 -1.52 18.64
C LEU A 7 -6.22 -2.40 17.42
N TYR A 8 -6.74 -2.03 16.26
CA TYR A 8 -6.48 -2.74 15.01
C TYR A 8 -4.99 -2.70 14.61
N ILE A 9 -4.33 -1.54 14.76
CA ILE A 9 -2.89 -1.41 14.55
C ILE A 9 -2.11 -2.29 15.51
N LEU A 10 -2.50 -2.32 16.79
CA LEU A 10 -1.85 -3.14 17.82
C LEU A 10 -1.95 -4.63 17.49
N ILE A 11 -3.12 -5.11 17.11
CA ILE A 11 -3.36 -6.52 16.74
C ILE A 11 -2.51 -6.90 15.52
N ASN A 12 -2.54 -6.11 14.44
CA ASN A 12 -1.75 -6.42 13.25
C ASN A 12 -0.24 -6.39 13.54
N SER A 13 0.21 -5.43 14.35
CA SER A 13 1.61 -5.33 14.74
C SER A 13 2.05 -6.51 15.61
N PHE A 14 1.22 -6.96 16.52
CA PHE A 14 1.46 -8.15 17.33
C PHE A 14 1.57 -9.42 16.45
N LEU A 15 0.65 -9.61 15.50
CA LEU A 15 0.70 -10.72 14.55
C LEU A 15 2.01 -10.72 13.73
N VAL A 16 2.49 -9.55 13.32
CA VAL A 16 3.78 -9.42 12.63
C VAL A 16 4.94 -9.89 13.52
N ILE A 17 4.98 -9.44 14.78
CA ILE A 17 6.04 -9.80 15.72
C ILE A 17 6.02 -11.31 15.98
N VAL A 18 4.85 -11.89 16.25
CA VAL A 18 4.69 -13.33 16.47
C VAL A 18 5.14 -14.13 15.25
N ASN A 19 4.71 -13.75 14.05
CA ASN A 19 5.12 -14.45 12.82
C ASN A 19 6.63 -14.40 12.61
N SER A 20 7.28 -13.28 12.93
CA SER A 20 8.71 -13.11 12.74
C SER A 20 9.57 -13.98 13.68
N LEU A 21 9.05 -14.36 14.85
CA LEU A 21 9.71 -15.30 15.76
C LEU A 21 9.82 -16.71 15.17
N PHE A 22 8.88 -17.09 14.32
CA PHE A 22 8.83 -18.38 13.65
C PHE A 22 9.36 -18.32 12.21
N TYR A 23 9.77 -17.14 11.75
CA TYR A 23 10.30 -16.97 10.39
C TYR A 23 11.69 -17.59 10.29
N ARG A 24 11.75 -18.73 9.63
CA ARG A 24 13.01 -19.37 9.22
C ARG A 24 13.28 -18.94 7.79
N GLY A 25 14.25 -18.07 7.54
CA GLY A 25 14.56 -17.44 6.25
C GLY A 25 14.73 -18.35 5.02
N ASN A 26 14.50 -19.62 5.18
CA ASN A 26 14.64 -20.66 4.16
C ASN A 26 13.29 -21.31 3.77
N GLN A 27 12.16 -20.59 3.95
CA GLN A 27 10.91 -21.08 3.38
C GLN A 27 11.07 -21.13 1.86
N LYS A 28 10.73 -22.27 1.26
CA LYS A 28 10.79 -22.56 -0.18
C LYS A 28 10.51 -21.32 -1.00
N LYS A 29 11.52 -20.82 -1.74
CA LYS A 29 11.42 -19.61 -2.59
C LYS A 29 10.36 -19.70 -3.68
N ASP A 30 9.79 -20.89 -3.87
CA ASP A 30 8.89 -21.20 -5.00
C ASP A 30 7.46 -20.74 -4.79
N GLN A 31 7.06 -20.29 -3.59
CA GLN A 31 5.72 -19.81 -3.33
C GLN A 31 5.71 -18.46 -2.60
N ILE A 32 5.19 -17.44 -3.27
CA ILE A 32 5.00 -16.13 -2.67
C ILE A 32 3.78 -16.16 -1.74
N LYS A 33 4.00 -15.92 -0.44
CA LYS A 33 2.98 -15.79 0.60
C LYS A 33 2.99 -14.37 1.15
N ILE A 34 1.93 -13.61 0.88
CA ILE A 34 1.88 -12.18 1.18
C ILE A 34 1.02 -11.91 2.40
N PHE A 35 1.53 -11.05 3.30
CA PHE A 35 0.73 -10.34 4.28
C PHE A 35 0.54 -8.89 3.84
N TYR A 36 -0.70 -8.40 3.81
CA TYR A 36 -1.01 -7.05 3.34
C TYR A 36 -1.00 -5.98 4.45
N GLY A 37 -0.26 -6.22 5.54
CA GLY A 37 -0.08 -5.24 6.61
C GLY A 37 -1.39 -4.79 7.28
N GLY A 38 -2.42 -5.62 7.29
CA GLY A 38 -3.74 -5.27 7.81
C GLY A 38 -4.61 -4.45 6.83
N SER A 39 -4.17 -4.24 5.59
CA SER A 39 -4.94 -3.44 4.63
C SER A 39 -6.34 -4.02 4.36
N LEU A 40 -7.34 -3.15 4.51
CA LEU A 40 -8.74 -3.47 4.29
C LEU A 40 -9.06 -3.61 2.80
N THR A 41 -10.20 -4.23 2.50
CA THR A 41 -10.73 -4.36 1.13
C THR A 41 -12.09 -3.70 1.01
N GLY A 42 -12.43 -3.23 -0.18
CA GLY A 42 -13.72 -2.61 -0.46
C GLY A 42 -13.98 -2.45 -1.94
N ASN A 43 -15.15 -1.94 -2.26
CA ASN A 43 -15.57 -1.69 -3.64
C ASN A 43 -15.36 -0.22 -4.07
N ILE A 44 -15.11 0.68 -3.12
CA ILE A 44 -14.96 2.11 -3.32
C ILE A 44 -13.62 2.55 -2.74
N GLY A 45 -12.91 3.42 -3.47
CA GLY A 45 -11.59 3.91 -3.08
C GLY A 45 -10.45 3.06 -3.63
N GLY A 46 -9.48 3.73 -4.27
CA GLY A 46 -8.41 3.09 -5.04
C GLY A 46 -7.62 2.03 -4.28
N THR A 47 -7.30 2.29 -3.02
CA THR A 47 -6.53 1.36 -2.17
C THR A 47 -7.32 0.11 -1.77
N LEU A 48 -8.59 0.26 -1.39
CA LEU A 48 -9.45 -0.85 -1.01
C LEU A 48 -9.70 -1.79 -2.19
N VAL A 49 -9.97 -1.21 -3.38
CA VAL A 49 -10.17 -1.95 -4.63
C VAL A 49 -8.88 -2.64 -5.06
N LYS A 50 -7.73 -1.97 -4.96
CA LYS A 50 -6.41 -2.56 -5.29
C LYS A 50 -6.14 -3.81 -4.46
N ILE A 51 -6.28 -3.72 -3.14
CA ILE A 51 -6.08 -4.88 -2.24
C ILE A 51 -7.10 -5.98 -2.53
N LYS A 52 -8.35 -5.64 -2.81
CA LYS A 52 -9.37 -6.64 -3.19
C LYS A 52 -8.96 -7.42 -4.46
N ARG A 53 -8.43 -6.73 -5.47
CA ARG A 53 -7.95 -7.35 -6.72
C ARG A 53 -6.71 -8.20 -6.49
N LEU A 54 -5.72 -7.69 -5.73
CA LEU A 54 -4.50 -8.43 -5.41
C LEU A 54 -4.81 -9.71 -4.62
N LYS A 55 -5.70 -9.66 -3.64
CA LYS A 55 -6.10 -10.83 -2.83
C LYS A 55 -6.80 -11.93 -3.64
N LYS A 56 -7.39 -11.63 -4.81
CA LYS A 56 -7.91 -12.64 -5.72
C LYS A 56 -6.80 -13.53 -6.28
N LYS A 57 -5.63 -12.96 -6.59
CA LYS A 57 -4.48 -13.68 -7.17
C LYS A 57 -3.52 -14.18 -6.09
N PHE A 58 -3.25 -13.36 -5.10
CA PHE A 58 -2.35 -13.67 -3.99
C PHE A 58 -3.13 -13.55 -2.69
N LYS A 59 -3.53 -14.67 -2.11
CA LYS A 59 -4.29 -14.69 -0.85
C LYS A 59 -3.51 -14.02 0.28
N ASN A 60 -4.24 -13.38 1.21
CA ASN A 60 -3.63 -12.83 2.42
C ASN A 60 -3.23 -13.97 3.37
N ASN A 61 -2.02 -13.93 3.86
CA ASN A 61 -1.53 -14.86 4.86
C ASN A 61 -1.23 -14.09 6.14
N TYR A 62 -1.88 -14.42 7.24
CA TYR A 62 -1.61 -13.83 8.54
C TYR A 62 -0.40 -14.48 9.23
N PHE A 63 -0.08 -15.73 8.87
CA PHE A 63 1.05 -16.49 9.38
C PHE A 63 1.80 -17.18 8.24
N GLY A 64 3.08 -17.43 8.44
CA GLY A 64 3.93 -18.13 7.46
C GLY A 64 4.10 -17.36 6.15
N TYR A 65 3.89 -16.05 6.12
CA TYR A 65 4.19 -15.22 4.96
C TYR A 65 5.69 -14.97 4.83
N ASN A 66 6.15 -14.79 3.61
CA ASN A 66 7.55 -14.52 3.27
C ASN A 66 7.75 -13.14 2.63
N CYS A 67 6.70 -12.32 2.58
CA CYS A 67 6.72 -10.96 2.06
C CYS A 67 5.57 -10.16 2.68
N VAL A 68 5.81 -8.88 2.93
CA VAL A 68 4.78 -7.93 3.39
C VAL A 68 4.58 -6.87 2.31
N TYR A 69 3.31 -6.65 1.93
CA TYR A 69 2.92 -5.63 0.96
C TYR A 69 2.17 -4.50 1.66
N LEU A 70 2.74 -3.31 1.69
CA LEU A 70 2.20 -2.14 2.36
C LEU A 70 1.69 -1.11 1.36
N LEU A 71 0.62 -0.42 1.73
CA LEU A 71 0.10 0.73 0.99
C LEU A 71 0.40 2.02 1.75
N SER A 72 0.76 3.07 1.01
CA SER A 72 1.15 4.37 1.58
C SER A 72 0.10 5.01 2.49
N ASN A 73 -1.18 4.78 2.22
CA ASN A 73 -2.30 5.33 2.99
C ASN A 73 -3.02 4.30 3.89
N SER A 74 -2.42 3.12 4.09
CA SER A 74 -2.93 2.06 4.97
C SER A 74 -1.89 1.76 6.05
N LEU A 75 -1.72 2.71 6.98
CA LEU A 75 -0.70 2.69 8.03
C LEU A 75 -1.21 1.87 9.24
N TYR A 76 -1.42 0.55 9.05
CA TYR A 76 -1.97 -0.35 10.08
C TYR A 76 -0.91 -1.17 10.80
N LEU A 77 0.37 -0.86 10.60
CA LEU A 77 1.48 -1.40 11.39
C LEU A 77 2.19 -0.27 12.13
N ASN A 78 2.56 -0.51 13.38
CA ASN A 78 3.40 0.42 14.11
C ASN A 78 4.88 0.31 13.70
N LYS A 79 5.69 1.27 14.11
CA LYS A 79 7.11 1.33 13.77
C LYS A 79 7.90 0.10 14.23
N TYR A 80 7.55 -0.46 15.38
CA TYR A 80 8.24 -1.63 15.94
C TYR A 80 8.02 -2.89 15.11
N ALA A 81 6.79 -3.09 14.62
CA ALA A 81 6.48 -4.20 13.72
C ALA A 81 7.27 -4.09 12.40
N ILE A 82 7.34 -2.89 11.81
CA ILE A 82 8.10 -2.67 10.57
C ILE A 82 9.60 -2.87 10.78
N GLN A 83 10.16 -2.37 11.88
CA GLN A 83 11.57 -2.61 12.24
C GLN A 83 11.84 -4.10 12.49
N ASN A 84 10.90 -4.81 13.10
CA ASN A 84 10.99 -6.24 13.33
C ASN A 84 11.03 -7.04 12.02
N LEU A 85 10.22 -6.66 11.02
CA LEU A 85 10.29 -7.26 9.68
C LEU A 85 11.70 -7.10 9.08
N LYS A 86 12.27 -5.90 9.16
CA LYS A 86 13.64 -5.62 8.66
C LYS A 86 14.69 -6.46 9.40
N LYS A 87 14.62 -6.49 10.73
CA LYS A 87 15.54 -7.29 11.57
C LYS A 87 15.53 -8.77 11.21
N ASN A 88 14.38 -9.30 10.81
CA ASN A 88 14.22 -10.72 10.44
C ASN A 88 14.35 -10.97 8.93
N ASN A 89 14.79 -9.97 8.14
CA ASN A 89 14.97 -10.08 6.69
C ASN A 89 13.68 -10.52 5.96
N ILE A 90 12.52 -10.10 6.45
CA ILE A 90 11.24 -10.30 5.77
C ILE A 90 11.04 -9.15 4.77
N PRO A 91 11.03 -9.40 3.46
CA PRO A 91 10.92 -8.35 2.46
C PRO A 91 9.68 -7.49 2.61
N ILE A 92 9.86 -6.18 2.53
CA ILE A 92 8.80 -5.18 2.57
C ILE A 92 8.67 -4.54 1.19
N ILE A 93 7.54 -4.78 0.53
CA ILE A 93 7.16 -4.10 -0.71
C ILE A 93 6.18 -2.99 -0.34
N HIS A 94 6.47 -1.77 -0.77
CA HIS A 94 5.63 -0.60 -0.51
C HIS A 94 5.02 -0.06 -1.81
N ASN A 95 3.71 0.08 -1.83
CA ASN A 95 3.01 0.73 -2.94
C ASN A 95 2.68 2.18 -2.59
N GLN A 96 3.39 3.09 -3.23
CA GLN A 96 3.29 4.52 -3.02
C GLN A 96 2.27 5.14 -3.98
N ASN A 97 1.07 5.41 -3.48
CA ASN A 97 -0.02 5.99 -4.27
C ASN A 97 0.09 7.51 -4.39
N GLY A 98 0.56 8.19 -3.34
CA GLY A 98 0.70 9.63 -3.25
C GLY A 98 1.08 10.04 -1.84
N VAL A 99 1.08 11.34 -1.58
CA VAL A 99 1.39 11.95 -0.29
C VAL A 99 0.22 12.79 0.21
N TYR A 100 0.19 13.07 1.50
CA TYR A 100 -0.76 14.01 2.07
C TYR A 100 -0.28 15.44 1.83
N TYR A 101 -1.21 16.37 1.63
CA TYR A 101 -0.93 17.81 1.51
C TYR A 101 -2.14 18.61 2.03
N LYS A 102 -1.88 19.86 2.43
CA LYS A 102 -2.87 20.70 3.13
C LYS A 102 -4.18 20.84 2.39
N GLY A 103 -4.14 21.07 1.07
CA GLY A 103 -5.35 21.30 0.26
C GLY A 103 -6.29 20.08 0.13
N TRP A 104 -5.77 18.88 0.36
CA TRP A 104 -6.57 17.65 0.31
C TRP A 104 -6.92 17.11 1.69
N TYR A 105 -5.93 17.08 2.61
CA TYR A 105 -6.12 16.42 3.90
C TYR A 105 -6.53 17.41 5.01
N GLY A 106 -6.17 18.68 4.89
CA GLY A 106 -6.33 19.68 5.94
C GLY A 106 -5.20 19.64 6.97
N GLU A 107 -5.50 20.02 8.21
CA GLU A 107 -4.53 20.03 9.30
C GLU A 107 -4.01 18.62 9.63
N GLY A 108 -2.75 18.53 10.04
CA GLY A 108 -2.09 17.25 10.41
C GLY A 108 -1.59 16.42 9.23
N TRP A 109 -1.53 16.99 8.03
CA TRP A 109 -0.99 16.30 6.85
C TRP A 109 0.51 15.98 6.99
N GLU A 110 1.28 16.82 7.68
CA GLU A 110 2.70 16.59 7.94
C GLU A 110 2.93 15.36 8.81
N GLU A 111 2.15 15.19 9.88
CA GLU A 111 2.22 14.02 10.75
C GLU A 111 1.89 12.74 10.00
N LYS A 112 0.92 12.80 9.08
CA LYS A 112 0.61 11.65 8.21
C LYS A 112 1.76 11.32 7.28
N ASN A 113 2.39 12.32 6.69
CA ASN A 113 3.58 12.12 5.86
C ASN A 113 4.76 11.61 6.68
N LYS A 114 4.96 12.06 7.91
CA LYS A 114 6.00 11.56 8.81
C LYS A 114 5.83 10.07 9.11
N LEU A 115 4.60 9.62 9.37
CA LEU A 115 4.31 8.20 9.56
C LEU A 115 4.52 7.39 8.28
N MET A 116 4.10 7.94 7.13
CA MET A 116 4.27 7.32 5.82
C MET A 116 5.74 7.22 5.45
N SER A 117 6.53 8.28 5.68
CA SER A 117 7.95 8.36 5.40
C SER A 117 8.72 7.23 6.08
N PHE A 118 8.37 6.89 7.32
CA PHE A 118 9.01 5.81 8.05
C PHE A 118 8.89 4.46 7.32
N GLN A 119 7.69 4.08 6.90
CA GLN A 119 7.50 2.81 6.18
C GLN A 119 8.03 2.89 4.73
N TYR A 120 8.00 4.06 4.09
CA TYR A 120 8.54 4.32 2.76
C TYR A 120 10.05 4.10 2.70
N HIS A 121 10.80 4.64 3.68
CA HIS A 121 12.26 4.50 3.73
C HIS A 121 12.72 3.10 4.14
N LEU A 122 11.96 2.38 4.96
CA LEU A 122 12.29 1.02 5.37
C LEU A 122 11.93 -0.06 4.36
N ALA A 123 11.12 0.26 3.34
CA ALA A 123 10.74 -0.70 2.30
C ALA A 123 11.96 -1.17 1.50
N ASP A 124 12.00 -2.46 1.17
CA ASP A 124 13.03 -3.02 0.30
C ASP A 124 12.78 -2.66 -1.17
N TYR A 125 11.50 -2.56 -1.54
CA TYR A 125 11.09 -2.19 -2.89
C TYR A 125 9.86 -1.27 -2.88
N VAL A 126 9.83 -0.27 -3.76
CA VAL A 126 8.71 0.67 -3.87
C VAL A 126 8.13 0.69 -5.28
N PHE A 127 6.82 0.44 -5.36
CA PHE A 127 6.03 0.72 -6.56
C PHE A 127 5.42 2.11 -6.49
N TYR A 128 5.76 2.98 -7.41
CA TYR A 128 5.15 4.31 -7.54
C TYR A 128 4.01 4.27 -8.56
N GLN A 129 2.89 4.88 -8.25
CA GLN A 129 1.72 4.88 -9.13
C GLN A 129 1.94 5.67 -10.42
N SER A 130 2.85 6.65 -10.41
CA SER A 130 3.23 7.47 -11.57
C SER A 130 4.56 8.19 -11.30
N ASN A 131 5.15 8.79 -12.34
CA ASN A 131 6.31 9.68 -12.20
C ASN A 131 6.01 10.87 -11.26
N PHE A 132 4.80 11.42 -11.33
CA PHE A 132 4.35 12.48 -10.45
C PHE A 132 4.27 12.01 -8.99
N SER A 133 3.74 10.81 -8.73
CA SER A 133 3.72 10.21 -7.40
C SER A 133 5.14 10.02 -6.85
N LYS A 134 6.08 9.59 -7.67
CA LYS A 134 7.49 9.47 -7.30
C LYS A 134 8.08 10.84 -6.93
N TYR A 135 7.91 11.83 -7.79
CA TYR A 135 8.38 13.21 -7.54
C TYR A 135 7.81 13.77 -6.23
N CYS A 136 6.50 13.66 -6.00
CA CYS A 136 5.87 14.11 -4.76
C CYS A 136 6.41 13.36 -3.53
N SER A 137 6.64 12.04 -3.65
CA SER A 137 7.19 11.26 -2.55
C SER A 137 8.60 11.71 -2.19
N GLU A 138 9.47 11.92 -3.16
CA GLU A 138 10.82 12.43 -2.94
C GLU A 138 10.81 13.84 -2.32
N LYS A 139 9.87 14.70 -2.72
CA LYS A 139 9.72 16.07 -2.20
C LYS A 139 9.20 16.12 -0.77
N PHE A 140 8.19 15.31 -0.41
CA PHE A 140 7.48 15.41 0.87
C PHE A 140 7.89 14.35 1.89
N LEU A 141 8.41 13.21 1.45
CA LEU A 141 8.86 12.13 2.34
C LEU A 141 10.38 12.04 2.42
N GLY A 142 11.09 12.74 1.53
CA GLY A 142 12.53 12.68 1.38
C GLY A 142 12.98 11.69 0.30
N LYS A 143 14.13 12.01 -0.31
CA LYS A 143 14.75 11.14 -1.32
C LYS A 143 15.14 9.81 -0.67
N ARG A 144 14.88 8.72 -1.38
CA ARG A 144 15.11 7.37 -0.91
C ARG A 144 16.26 6.73 -1.68
N GLU A 145 17.11 6.04 -0.97
CA GLU A 145 18.09 5.11 -1.52
C GLU A 145 17.46 3.72 -1.52
N GLY A 146 17.36 3.08 -2.66
CA GLY A 146 16.80 1.74 -2.76
C GLY A 146 15.94 1.53 -4.01
N SER A 147 15.65 0.26 -4.29
CA SER A 147 14.98 -0.17 -5.51
C SER A 147 13.52 0.28 -5.58
N GLY A 148 13.06 0.56 -6.78
CA GLY A 148 11.66 0.90 -7.03
C GLY A 148 11.42 1.21 -8.50
N GLU A 149 10.17 1.11 -8.92
CA GLU A 149 9.75 1.37 -10.29
C GLU A 149 8.37 2.01 -10.37
N ILE A 150 8.03 2.52 -11.55
CA ILE A 150 6.70 3.03 -11.83
C ILE A 150 5.80 1.85 -12.21
N LEU A 151 4.73 1.64 -11.43
CA LEU A 151 3.69 0.66 -11.70
C LEU A 151 2.35 1.38 -11.83
N TYR A 152 1.97 1.68 -13.07
CA TYR A 152 0.72 2.36 -13.37
C TYR A 152 -0.50 1.54 -12.92
N ASN A 153 -1.58 2.23 -12.57
CA ASN A 153 -2.83 1.56 -12.28
C ASN A 153 -3.40 0.92 -13.54
N ALA A 154 -3.72 -0.36 -13.45
CA ALA A 154 -4.40 -1.07 -14.53
C ALA A 154 -5.91 -0.83 -14.51
N VAL A 155 -6.50 -0.77 -15.69
CA VAL A 155 -7.95 -0.75 -15.91
C VAL A 155 -8.41 -2.14 -16.31
N ASP A 156 -9.53 -2.57 -15.76
CA ASP A 156 -10.17 -3.83 -16.14
C ASP A 156 -10.92 -3.63 -17.47
N ASN A 157 -10.34 -4.10 -18.57
CA ASN A 157 -10.90 -3.94 -19.91
C ASN A 157 -12.15 -4.79 -20.14
N ASP A 158 -12.41 -5.80 -19.33
CA ASP A 158 -13.65 -6.59 -19.40
C ASP A 158 -14.82 -5.84 -18.80
N PHE A 159 -14.55 -5.02 -17.80
CA PHE A 159 -15.53 -4.18 -17.12
C PHE A 159 -15.69 -2.80 -17.77
N PHE A 160 -14.58 -2.11 -18.06
CA PHE A 160 -14.56 -0.78 -18.67
C PHE A 160 -14.43 -0.91 -20.17
N LYS A 161 -15.55 -1.01 -20.88
CA LYS A 161 -15.61 -1.07 -22.35
C LYS A 161 -15.98 0.28 -22.93
N PRO A 162 -15.43 0.66 -24.11
CA PRO A 162 -15.88 1.85 -24.81
C PRO A 162 -17.38 1.80 -25.06
N TYR A 163 -18.07 2.88 -24.77
CA TYR A 163 -19.49 2.98 -25.08
C TYR A 163 -19.66 3.16 -26.59
N LYS A 164 -20.33 2.20 -27.23
CA LYS A 164 -20.50 2.16 -28.70
C LYS A 164 -21.43 3.22 -29.25
N LYS A 165 -22.17 3.95 -28.42
CA LYS A 165 -23.11 4.97 -28.89
C LYS A 165 -22.34 6.24 -29.26
N LYS A 166 -22.32 6.63 -30.56
CA LYS A 166 -21.91 7.96 -30.96
C LYS A 166 -22.76 8.97 -30.18
N LEU A 167 -22.10 9.81 -29.39
CA LEU A 167 -22.74 10.99 -28.84
C LEU A 167 -23.02 11.95 -30.01
N LEU A 168 -24.16 11.80 -30.63
CA LEU A 168 -24.69 12.74 -31.61
C LEU A 168 -25.29 13.92 -30.81
N GLY A 169 -24.47 14.87 -30.45
CA GLY A 169 -24.90 16.09 -29.78
C GLY A 169 -23.77 17.10 -29.73
N THR A 170 -24.13 18.37 -29.89
CA THR A 170 -23.25 19.52 -29.79
C THR A 170 -22.88 19.89 -28.35
N GLU A 171 -23.43 19.16 -27.35
CA GLU A 171 -23.20 19.43 -25.93
C GLU A 171 -22.02 18.60 -25.39
N LEU A 172 -21.04 19.29 -24.81
CA LEU A 172 -19.96 18.66 -24.04
C LEU A 172 -20.49 18.26 -22.67
N LYS A 173 -20.59 16.96 -22.40
CA LYS A 173 -20.94 16.45 -21.07
C LYS A 173 -19.67 16.15 -20.27
N ILE A 174 -19.43 16.95 -19.25
CA ILE A 174 -18.32 16.74 -18.30
C ILE A 174 -18.87 16.00 -17.09
N LEU A 175 -18.28 14.86 -16.79
CA LEU A 175 -18.53 14.14 -15.55
C LEU A 175 -17.58 14.69 -14.49
N VAL A 176 -18.15 15.28 -13.44
CA VAL A 176 -17.40 15.82 -12.29
C VAL A 176 -17.49 14.86 -11.12
#